data_854dd86245429e924a698f1b5da8ebdd
#
_entry.id   854dd86245429e924a698f1b5da8ebdd
#
_cell.length_a   1.000
_cell.length_b   1.000
_cell.length_c   1.000
_cell.angle_alpha   90.00
_cell.angle_beta   90.00
_cell.angle_gamma   90.00
#
_symmetry.space_group_name_H-M   'P 1'
#
loop_
_entity.id
_entity.type
_entity.pdbx_description
1 polymer ?
#
loop_
_entity_poly.entity_id
_entity_poly.type
_entity_poly.pdbx_seq_one_letter_code
_entity_poly.pdbx_strand_id
1 'polypeptide(L)'
;GSLLDTADDLGAALNTVLQNHQQPQVGSDIYRPAASNGAAALLAAGFKESWAQQPQEQLLHELVTQYAANIATHTQCFVGIEQLLIALDNKAIPWGIMTNKPGFLTDPLVKAIPALKNARIVVSGDTLAESKPSPLPLLYCAEQMSVDPSRCLYIGDAQRDIQAGKAANMHTATALWGYVPSVDEALAWNADFNWHSPIDAFNHI
;
A
#
# COMPACT_ATOMS: atom_id res chain seq x y z
N GLY A 1 -0.46 -0.52 -2.24
CA GLY A 1 -0.36 -0.47 -3.69
C GLY A 1 -1.30 0.49 -4.40
N SER A 2 -1.91 1.48 -3.68
CA SER A 2 -2.84 2.41 -4.34
C SER A 2 -2.16 3.70 -4.80
N LEU A 3 -1.15 4.19 -4.07
CA LEU A 3 -0.42 5.43 -4.31
C LEU A 3 0.88 5.19 -5.06
N LEU A 4 1.70 4.29 -4.52
CA LEU A 4 3.04 3.98 -4.98
C LEU A 4 3.14 2.56 -5.53
N ASP A 5 3.78 2.41 -6.68
CA ASP A 5 4.22 1.12 -7.19
C ASP A 5 5.58 0.77 -6.57
N THR A 6 5.54 0.00 -5.49
CA THR A 6 6.71 -0.43 -4.72
C THR A 6 7.15 -1.86 -5.05
N ALA A 7 6.48 -2.53 -5.99
CA ALA A 7 6.66 -3.96 -6.23
C ALA A 7 8.07 -4.30 -6.70
N ASP A 8 8.68 -3.46 -7.54
CA ASP A 8 9.99 -3.75 -8.12
C ASP A 8 11.11 -3.64 -7.06
N ASP A 9 11.03 -2.69 -6.12
CA ASP A 9 11.97 -2.62 -5.00
C ASP A 9 11.77 -3.80 -4.02
N LEU A 10 10.52 -4.20 -3.76
CA LEU A 10 10.21 -5.39 -2.96
C LEU A 10 10.70 -6.68 -3.65
N GLY A 11 10.52 -6.78 -4.96
CA GLY A 11 11.00 -7.91 -5.77
C GLY A 11 12.53 -7.99 -5.81
N ALA A 12 13.21 -6.85 -5.92
CA ALA A 12 14.67 -6.77 -5.85
C ALA A 12 15.19 -7.24 -4.49
N ALA A 13 14.56 -6.81 -3.39
CA ALA A 13 14.90 -7.26 -2.04
C ALA A 13 14.65 -8.78 -1.88
N LEU A 14 13.51 -9.30 -2.35
CA LEU A 14 13.22 -10.72 -2.37
C LEU A 14 14.28 -11.51 -3.14
N ASN A 15 14.63 -11.08 -4.34
CA ASN A 15 15.60 -11.75 -5.19
C ASN A 15 17.01 -11.76 -4.58
N THR A 16 17.38 -10.72 -3.83
CA THR A 16 18.62 -10.71 -3.04
C THR A 16 18.61 -11.78 -1.95
N VAL A 17 17.49 -11.90 -1.21
CA VAL A 17 17.34 -12.95 -0.19
C VAL A 17 17.39 -14.35 -0.82
N LEU A 18 16.64 -14.56 -1.92
CA LEU A 18 16.64 -15.84 -2.63
C LEU A 18 18.04 -16.24 -3.09
N GLN A 19 18.80 -15.30 -3.66
CA GLN A 19 20.17 -15.52 -4.09
C GLN A 19 21.11 -15.90 -2.95
N ASN A 20 21.01 -15.20 -1.79
CA ASN A 20 21.80 -15.49 -0.60
C ASN A 20 21.54 -16.92 -0.07
N HIS A 21 20.35 -17.42 -0.26
CA HIS A 21 19.91 -18.76 0.14
C HIS A 21 19.92 -19.79 -1.00
N GLN A 22 20.65 -19.52 -2.08
CA GLN A 22 20.84 -20.40 -3.25
C GLN A 22 19.52 -20.85 -3.89
N GLN A 23 18.50 -19.99 -3.82
CA GLN A 23 17.22 -20.18 -4.48
C GLN A 23 17.19 -19.43 -5.82
N PRO A 24 16.47 -19.93 -6.82
CA PRO A 24 16.29 -19.22 -8.09
C PRO A 24 15.54 -17.89 -7.88
N GLN A 25 15.97 -16.86 -8.57
CA GLN A 25 15.25 -15.58 -8.60
C GLN A 25 13.89 -15.73 -9.28
N VAL A 26 12.96 -14.84 -8.92
CA VAL A 26 11.60 -14.84 -9.45
C VAL A 26 11.30 -13.56 -10.22
N GLY A 27 10.41 -13.63 -11.20
CA GLY A 27 9.96 -12.51 -12.00
C GLY A 27 8.82 -11.70 -11.37
N SER A 28 8.44 -10.63 -12.05
CA SER A 28 7.38 -9.73 -11.60
C SER A 28 6.00 -10.40 -11.54
N ASP A 29 5.77 -11.42 -12.34
CA ASP A 29 4.58 -12.27 -12.30
C ASP A 29 4.37 -12.98 -10.96
N ILE A 30 5.46 -13.19 -10.20
CA ILE A 30 5.44 -13.83 -8.88
C ILE A 30 5.38 -12.78 -7.75
N TYR A 31 6.28 -11.76 -7.76
CA TYR A 31 6.36 -10.85 -6.63
C TYR A 31 5.29 -9.75 -6.63
N ARG A 32 4.80 -9.28 -7.79
CA ARG A 32 3.79 -8.20 -7.82
C ARG A 32 2.47 -8.58 -7.14
N PRO A 33 1.87 -9.75 -7.40
CA PRO A 33 0.65 -10.16 -6.69
C PRO A 33 0.84 -10.31 -5.18
N ALA A 34 2.05 -10.67 -4.73
CA ALA A 34 2.37 -10.85 -3.32
C ALA A 34 2.70 -9.53 -2.59
N ALA A 35 3.05 -8.46 -3.33
CA ALA A 35 3.57 -7.20 -2.78
C ALA A 35 2.62 -6.52 -1.78
N SER A 36 1.30 -6.67 -1.95
CA SER A 36 0.30 -6.09 -1.04
C SER A 36 0.10 -6.87 0.26
N ASN A 37 0.54 -8.13 0.30
CA ASN A 37 0.24 -9.06 1.39
C ASN A 37 1.35 -9.16 2.45
N GLY A 38 2.36 -8.28 2.37
CA GLY A 38 3.43 -8.17 3.35
C GLY A 38 4.62 -9.11 3.10
N ALA A 39 5.64 -8.96 3.93
CA ALA A 39 6.94 -9.62 3.76
C ALA A 39 6.85 -11.15 3.78
N ALA A 40 6.02 -11.72 4.66
CA ALA A 40 5.85 -13.19 4.75
C ALA A 40 5.24 -13.77 3.47
N ALA A 41 4.21 -13.12 2.89
CA ALA A 41 3.59 -13.56 1.65
C ALA A 41 4.56 -13.45 0.46
N LEU A 42 5.38 -12.40 0.45
CA LEU A 42 6.39 -12.20 -0.58
C LEU A 42 7.46 -13.30 -0.54
N LEU A 43 7.97 -13.63 0.66
CA LEU A 43 8.91 -14.75 0.86
C LEU A 43 8.29 -16.09 0.52
N ALA A 44 7.04 -16.34 0.92
CA ALA A 44 6.32 -17.57 0.57
C ALA A 44 6.18 -17.73 -0.94
N ALA A 45 5.90 -16.66 -1.67
CA ALA A 45 5.84 -16.67 -3.12
C ALA A 45 7.20 -17.00 -3.76
N GLY A 46 8.29 -16.49 -3.19
CA GLY A 46 9.66 -16.76 -3.67
C GLY A 46 10.17 -18.15 -3.35
N PHE A 47 10.01 -18.61 -2.12
CA PHE A 47 10.48 -19.95 -1.66
C PHE A 47 9.55 -21.09 -2.02
N LYS A 48 8.29 -20.78 -2.40
CA LYS A 48 7.28 -21.77 -2.84
C LYS A 48 7.09 -22.90 -1.82
N GLU A 49 7.11 -24.16 -2.26
CA GLU A 49 6.90 -25.33 -1.41
C GLU A 49 7.93 -25.45 -0.28
N SER A 50 9.11 -24.87 -0.43
CA SER A 50 10.16 -24.91 0.60
C SER A 50 9.94 -23.92 1.74
N TRP A 51 8.99 -23.00 1.61
CA TRP A 51 8.78 -21.91 2.58
C TRP A 51 8.53 -22.40 4.02
N ALA A 52 7.72 -23.46 4.19
CA ALA A 52 7.39 -24.00 5.49
C ALA A 52 8.61 -24.56 6.29
N GLN A 53 9.68 -24.93 5.58
CA GLN A 53 10.90 -25.49 6.16
C GLN A 53 12.00 -24.42 6.38
N GLN A 54 11.73 -23.17 5.99
CA GLN A 54 12.71 -22.10 6.09
C GLN A 54 12.75 -21.48 7.50
N PRO A 55 13.87 -20.85 7.89
CA PRO A 55 13.97 -20.04 9.10
C PRO A 55 13.25 -18.70 8.91
N GLN A 56 11.91 -18.74 8.97
CA GLN A 56 11.02 -17.66 8.53
C GLN A 56 11.33 -16.31 9.19
N GLU A 57 11.58 -16.30 10.51
CA GLU A 57 11.89 -15.07 11.25
C GLU A 57 13.18 -14.41 10.75
N GLN A 58 14.22 -15.20 10.51
CA GLN A 58 15.48 -14.72 9.97
C GLN A 58 15.30 -14.14 8.55
N LEU A 59 14.55 -14.85 7.69
CA LEU A 59 14.30 -14.39 6.32
C LEU A 59 13.44 -13.14 6.27
N LEU A 60 12.46 -13.01 7.17
CA LEU A 60 11.68 -11.78 7.33
C LEU A 60 12.56 -10.59 7.67
N HIS A 61 13.45 -10.77 8.64
CA HIS A 61 14.41 -9.72 9.02
C HIS A 61 15.34 -9.36 7.87
N GLU A 62 15.86 -10.35 7.15
CA GLU A 62 16.75 -10.14 6.00
C GLU A 62 16.03 -9.38 4.88
N LEU A 63 14.82 -9.81 4.48
CA LEU A 63 14.03 -9.14 3.45
C LEU A 63 13.76 -7.67 3.80
N VAL A 64 13.33 -7.42 5.03
CA VAL A 64 13.03 -6.06 5.50
C VAL A 64 14.29 -5.20 5.50
N THR A 65 15.44 -5.74 5.90
CA THR A 65 16.74 -5.05 5.88
C THR A 65 17.14 -4.70 4.45
N GLN A 66 17.04 -5.64 3.52
CA GLN A 66 17.36 -5.41 2.10
C GLN A 66 16.44 -4.36 1.48
N TYR A 67 15.14 -4.42 1.77
CA TYR A 67 14.18 -3.44 1.28
C TYR A 67 14.45 -2.04 1.88
N ALA A 68 14.71 -1.94 3.18
CA ALA A 68 15.02 -0.67 3.83
C ALA A 68 16.27 0.02 3.24
N ALA A 69 17.29 -0.77 2.87
CA ALA A 69 18.52 -0.26 2.27
C ALA A 69 18.31 0.34 0.86
N ASN A 70 17.23 -0.06 0.15
CA ASN A 70 16.94 0.33 -1.24
C ASN A 70 15.49 0.76 -1.42
N ILE A 71 14.95 1.51 -0.47
CA ILE A 71 13.50 1.68 -0.28
C ILE A 71 12.75 2.40 -1.40
N ALA A 72 13.42 3.17 -2.23
CA ALA A 72 12.81 3.96 -3.30
C ALA A 72 13.73 4.06 -4.53
N THR A 73 14.36 2.97 -4.91
CA THR A 73 15.24 2.91 -6.10
C THR A 73 14.43 2.89 -7.39
N HIS A 74 13.34 2.12 -7.42
CA HIS A 74 12.44 1.94 -8.56
C HIS A 74 11.01 2.40 -8.28
N THR A 75 10.69 2.69 -7.02
CA THR A 75 9.34 3.09 -6.60
C THR A 75 8.95 4.42 -7.24
N GLN A 76 7.75 4.43 -7.81
CA GLN A 76 7.13 5.61 -8.43
C GLN A 76 5.65 5.69 -8.02
N CYS A 77 5.04 6.86 -8.20
CA CYS A 77 3.60 6.97 -8.18
C CYS A 77 2.98 6.13 -9.31
N PHE A 78 1.85 5.48 -9.05
CA PHE A 78 1.07 4.92 -10.15
C PHE A 78 0.66 6.03 -11.12
N VAL A 79 0.54 5.67 -12.40
CA VAL A 79 0.15 6.62 -13.46
C VAL A 79 -1.17 7.31 -13.11
N GLY A 80 -1.17 8.64 -13.12
CA GLY A 80 -2.33 9.48 -12.77
C GLY A 80 -2.39 9.94 -11.30
N ILE A 81 -1.60 9.35 -10.39
CA ILE A 81 -1.59 9.74 -8.98
C ILE A 81 -1.08 11.18 -8.80
N GLU A 82 0.03 11.54 -9.42
CA GLU A 82 0.58 12.90 -9.27
C GLU A 82 -0.44 13.95 -9.74
N GLN A 83 -1.13 13.70 -10.86
CA GLN A 83 -2.17 14.57 -11.37
C GLN A 83 -3.35 14.69 -10.39
N LEU A 84 -3.76 13.57 -9.78
CA LEU A 84 -4.81 13.56 -8.76
C LEU A 84 -4.41 14.40 -7.54
N LEU A 85 -3.20 14.19 -7.01
CA LEU A 85 -2.72 14.93 -5.84
C LEU A 85 -2.62 16.44 -6.11
N ILE A 86 -2.14 16.83 -7.29
CA ILE A 86 -2.11 18.24 -7.73
C ILE A 86 -3.52 18.81 -7.82
N ALA A 87 -4.49 18.04 -8.32
CA ALA A 87 -5.87 18.50 -8.41
C ALA A 87 -6.52 18.69 -7.02
N LEU A 88 -6.24 17.79 -6.07
CA LEU A 88 -6.67 17.93 -4.67
C LEU A 88 -6.07 19.19 -4.03
N ASP A 89 -4.78 19.41 -4.21
CA ASP A 89 -4.08 20.59 -3.67
C ASP A 89 -4.64 21.89 -4.26
N ASN A 90 -4.87 21.95 -5.57
CA ASN A 90 -5.44 23.12 -6.25
C ASN A 90 -6.86 23.45 -5.80
N LYS A 91 -7.63 22.45 -5.39
CA LYS A 91 -8.98 22.61 -4.84
C LYS A 91 -9.00 22.77 -3.32
N ALA A 92 -7.83 22.80 -2.68
CA ALA A 92 -7.67 22.85 -1.22
C ALA A 92 -8.39 21.69 -0.49
N ILE A 93 -8.51 20.52 -1.15
CA ILE A 93 -9.06 19.31 -0.54
C ILE A 93 -7.94 18.62 0.24
N PRO A 94 -8.05 18.48 1.57
CA PRO A 94 -7.02 17.86 2.38
C PRO A 94 -6.97 16.35 2.08
N TRP A 95 -5.75 15.82 2.04
CA TRP A 95 -5.53 14.39 1.85
C TRP A 95 -4.41 13.88 2.76
N GLY A 96 -4.45 12.59 3.06
CA GLY A 96 -3.48 11.91 3.91
C GLY A 96 -3.18 10.51 3.42
N ILE A 97 -2.20 9.88 4.06
CA ILE A 97 -1.73 8.53 3.74
C ILE A 97 -1.94 7.64 4.96
N MET A 98 -2.61 6.49 4.77
CA MET A 98 -2.69 5.42 5.74
C MET A 98 -2.20 4.12 5.12
N THR A 99 -1.22 3.48 5.75
CA THR A 99 -0.61 2.23 5.30
C THR A 99 -0.40 1.26 6.45
N ASN A 100 -0.50 -0.06 6.18
CA ASN A 100 -0.09 -1.08 7.15
C ASN A 100 1.44 -1.31 7.15
N LYS A 101 2.19 -0.63 6.28
CA LYS A 101 3.65 -0.64 6.30
C LYS A 101 4.16 -0.01 7.60
N PRO A 102 5.16 -0.60 8.30
CA PRO A 102 5.74 -0.01 9.51
C PRO A 102 6.38 1.37 9.26
N GLY A 103 6.38 2.22 10.29
CA GLY A 103 6.84 3.61 10.22
C GLY A 103 8.28 3.75 9.75
N PHE A 104 9.19 2.90 10.25
CA PHE A 104 10.60 2.94 9.85
C PHE A 104 10.84 2.68 8.34
N LEU A 105 9.88 2.06 7.64
CA LEU A 105 9.87 1.92 6.18
C LEU A 105 9.04 3.00 5.49
N THR A 106 7.94 3.44 6.13
CA THR A 106 7.03 4.43 5.54
C THR A 106 7.68 5.81 5.46
N ASP A 107 8.31 6.25 6.54
CA ASP A 107 8.89 7.61 6.64
C ASP A 107 9.95 7.88 5.57
N PRO A 108 10.98 7.03 5.39
CA PRO A 108 11.96 7.25 4.33
C PRO A 108 11.36 7.13 2.93
N LEU A 109 10.38 6.24 2.73
CA LEU A 109 9.69 6.06 1.47
C LEU A 109 8.90 7.33 1.07
N VAL A 110 8.08 7.84 1.98
CA VAL A 110 7.28 9.06 1.75
C VAL A 110 8.19 10.26 1.50
N LYS A 111 9.28 10.37 2.27
CA LYS A 111 10.27 11.44 2.10
C LYS A 111 10.98 11.39 0.75
N ALA A 112 11.19 10.21 0.20
CA ALA A 112 11.87 10.02 -1.10
C ALA A 112 11.00 10.40 -2.30
N ILE A 113 9.66 10.52 -2.13
CA ILE A 113 8.71 10.80 -3.23
C ILE A 113 8.19 12.24 -3.13
N PRO A 114 8.68 13.18 -3.95
CA PRO A 114 8.32 14.60 -3.84
C PRO A 114 6.83 14.90 -4.00
N ALA A 115 6.10 14.10 -4.75
CA ALA A 115 4.65 14.25 -4.94
C ALA A 115 3.86 14.12 -3.64
N LEU A 116 4.42 13.45 -2.61
CA LEU A 116 3.74 13.20 -1.34
C LEU A 116 3.95 14.29 -0.28
N LYS A 117 4.72 15.34 -0.59
CA LYS A 117 5.12 16.41 0.35
C LYS A 117 3.96 17.16 1.00
N ASN A 118 2.80 17.20 0.34
CA ASN A 118 1.62 17.95 0.81
C ASN A 118 0.63 17.06 1.58
N ALA A 119 0.95 15.79 1.83
CA ALA A 119 0.14 14.93 2.69
C ALA A 119 -0.02 15.58 4.07
N ARG A 120 -1.26 15.82 4.50
CA ARG A 120 -1.57 16.46 5.80
C ARG A 120 -1.22 15.56 6.97
N ILE A 121 -1.27 14.25 6.75
CA ILE A 121 -0.95 13.22 7.74
C ILE A 121 -0.45 11.97 7.05
N VAL A 122 0.47 11.26 7.71
CA VAL A 122 0.92 9.93 7.33
C VAL A 122 0.76 9.03 8.55
N VAL A 123 -0.03 7.96 8.42
CA VAL A 123 -0.27 6.96 9.46
C VAL A 123 0.27 5.61 8.98
N SER A 124 1.21 5.08 9.72
CA SER A 124 1.87 3.80 9.47
C SER A 124 1.20 2.66 10.23
N GLY A 125 1.53 1.42 9.91
CA GLY A 125 0.93 0.23 10.50
C GLY A 125 1.16 0.05 12.00
N ASP A 126 2.15 0.73 12.54
CA ASP A 126 2.58 0.74 13.95
C ASP A 126 2.40 2.11 14.64
N THR A 127 1.75 3.07 13.99
CA THR A 127 1.46 4.39 14.59
C THR A 127 0.44 4.27 15.72
N LEU A 128 -0.52 3.37 15.58
CA LEU A 128 -1.59 3.11 16.55
C LEU A 128 -1.57 1.65 16.99
N ALA A 129 -2.38 1.31 18.00
CA ALA A 129 -2.47 -0.05 18.51
C ALA A 129 -3.06 -1.04 17.49
N GLU A 130 -3.81 -0.55 16.51
CA GLU A 130 -4.47 -1.36 15.50
C GLU A 130 -4.15 -0.85 14.10
N SER A 131 -4.14 -1.78 13.13
CA SER A 131 -3.99 -1.49 11.71
C SER A 131 -5.22 -1.97 10.92
N LYS A 132 -5.34 -1.61 9.62
CA LYS A 132 -6.44 -2.11 8.77
C LYS A 132 -6.51 -3.64 8.79
N PRO A 133 -7.69 -4.24 8.94
CA PRO A 133 -9.03 -3.71 8.65
C PRO A 133 -9.71 -2.94 9.79
N SER A 134 -9.07 -2.68 10.93
CA SER A 134 -9.64 -1.80 11.95
C SER A 134 -9.88 -0.39 11.39
N PRO A 135 -11.01 0.27 11.74
CA PRO A 135 -11.29 1.65 11.36
C PRO A 135 -10.42 2.67 12.10
N LEU A 136 -9.80 2.29 13.22
CA LEU A 136 -9.10 3.21 14.12
C LEU A 136 -8.08 4.12 13.40
N PRO A 137 -7.20 3.62 12.51
CA PRO A 137 -6.25 4.49 11.82
C PRO A 137 -6.90 5.51 10.88
N LEU A 138 -8.02 5.17 10.26
CA LEU A 138 -8.75 6.07 9.37
C LEU A 138 -9.51 7.14 10.14
N LEU A 139 -10.14 6.78 11.26
CA LEU A 139 -10.78 7.72 12.17
C LEU A 139 -9.76 8.70 12.74
N TYR A 140 -8.58 8.22 13.12
CA TYR A 140 -7.48 9.06 13.55
C TYR A 140 -7.03 10.04 12.45
N CYS A 141 -6.90 9.59 11.21
CA CYS A 141 -6.59 10.48 10.08
C CYS A 141 -7.63 11.58 9.92
N ALA A 142 -8.92 11.25 9.98
CA ALA A 142 -10.02 12.21 9.84
C ALA A 142 -10.01 13.24 10.99
N GLU A 143 -9.81 12.78 12.23
CA GLU A 143 -9.68 13.65 13.42
C GLU A 143 -8.52 14.64 13.27
N GLN A 144 -7.32 14.15 12.93
CA GLN A 144 -6.14 15.00 12.78
C GLN A 144 -6.28 16.04 11.64
N MET A 145 -7.05 15.71 10.61
CA MET A 145 -7.36 16.64 9.52
C MET A 145 -8.60 17.51 9.82
N SER A 146 -9.28 17.32 10.97
CA SER A 146 -10.50 18.03 11.35
C SER A 146 -11.61 17.89 10.30
N VAL A 147 -11.80 16.69 9.75
CA VAL A 147 -12.84 16.38 8.78
C VAL A 147 -13.79 15.30 9.32
N ASP A 148 -15.08 15.39 8.94
CA ASP A 148 -16.07 14.37 9.27
C ASP A 148 -15.78 13.09 8.45
N PRO A 149 -15.67 11.91 9.08
CA PRO A 149 -15.46 10.65 8.35
C PRO A 149 -16.47 10.42 7.23
N SER A 150 -17.74 10.78 7.41
CA SER A 150 -18.79 10.61 6.40
C SER A 150 -18.57 11.45 5.13
N ARG A 151 -17.68 12.44 5.20
CA ARG A 151 -17.26 13.29 4.07
C ARG A 151 -15.90 12.86 3.49
N CYS A 152 -15.31 11.81 4.03
CA CYS A 152 -14.03 11.27 3.55
C CYS A 152 -14.25 10.18 2.52
N LEU A 153 -13.32 10.07 1.60
CA LEU A 153 -13.20 8.96 0.67
C LEU A 153 -11.89 8.23 0.97
N TYR A 154 -11.97 6.93 1.23
CA TYR A 154 -10.81 6.08 1.38
C TYR A 154 -10.59 5.23 0.13
N ILE A 155 -9.41 5.34 -0.48
CA ILE A 155 -9.04 4.62 -1.70
C ILE A 155 -8.01 3.55 -1.34
N GLY A 156 -8.29 2.30 -1.71
CA GLY A 156 -7.40 1.17 -1.41
C GLY A 156 -7.43 0.07 -2.47
N ASP A 157 -6.44 -0.82 -2.45
CA ASP A 157 -6.27 -1.93 -3.40
C ASP A 157 -6.36 -3.31 -2.74
N ALA A 158 -6.86 -3.39 -1.50
CA ALA A 158 -7.04 -4.64 -0.77
C ALA A 158 -8.37 -4.67 -0.02
N GLN A 159 -8.90 -5.88 0.20
CA GLN A 159 -10.16 -6.07 0.92
C GLN A 159 -10.17 -5.37 2.29
N ARG A 160 -9.07 -5.43 3.03
CA ARG A 160 -8.90 -4.76 4.33
C ARG A 160 -9.05 -3.25 4.27
N ASP A 161 -8.76 -2.64 3.11
CA ASP A 161 -8.90 -1.20 2.91
C ASP A 161 -10.38 -0.81 2.86
N ILE A 162 -11.15 -1.56 2.08
CA ILE A 162 -12.60 -1.34 1.94
C ILE A 162 -13.32 -1.64 3.26
N GLN A 163 -12.90 -2.70 3.96
CA GLN A 163 -13.44 -3.03 5.30
C GLN A 163 -13.18 -1.90 6.30
N ALA A 164 -11.95 -1.38 6.36
CA ALA A 164 -11.59 -0.29 7.26
C ALA A 164 -12.34 1.00 6.93
N GLY A 165 -12.45 1.38 5.65
CA GLY A 165 -13.17 2.57 5.20
C GLY A 165 -14.66 2.51 5.58
N LYS A 166 -15.32 1.40 5.29
CA LYS A 166 -16.73 1.18 5.67
C LYS A 166 -16.93 1.21 7.17
N ALA A 167 -16.07 0.53 7.93
CA ALA A 167 -16.15 0.52 9.40
C ALA A 167 -15.90 1.92 10.01
N ALA A 168 -15.15 2.79 9.32
CA ALA A 168 -14.93 4.18 9.68
C ALA A 168 -16.07 5.12 9.23
N ASN A 169 -17.13 4.61 8.61
CA ASN A 169 -18.21 5.39 8.00
C ASN A 169 -17.72 6.38 6.91
N MET A 170 -16.70 5.98 6.15
CA MET A 170 -16.18 6.71 5.00
C MET A 170 -16.73 6.13 3.69
N HIS A 171 -16.78 6.94 2.66
CA HIS A 171 -16.92 6.42 1.29
C HIS A 171 -15.67 5.63 0.92
N THR A 172 -15.84 4.62 0.07
CA THR A 172 -14.74 3.71 -0.31
C THR A 172 -14.60 3.59 -1.82
N ALA A 173 -13.36 3.55 -2.29
CA ALA A 173 -13.05 3.26 -3.68
C ALA A 173 -12.00 2.16 -3.80
N THR A 174 -12.26 1.16 -4.64
CA THR A 174 -11.25 0.16 -5.01
C THR A 174 -10.34 0.71 -6.09
N ALA A 175 -9.04 0.74 -5.82
CA ALA A 175 -7.99 1.08 -6.77
C ALA A 175 -7.64 -0.14 -7.63
N LEU A 176 -8.37 -0.36 -8.74
CA LEU A 176 -8.17 -1.52 -9.62
C LEU A 176 -6.83 -1.49 -10.37
N TRP A 177 -6.13 -0.36 -10.38
CA TRP A 177 -4.77 -0.24 -10.91
C TRP A 177 -3.69 -0.75 -9.96
N GLY A 178 -4.05 -1.01 -8.69
CA GLY A 178 -3.14 -1.48 -7.64
C GLY A 178 -2.87 -2.99 -7.70
N TYR A 179 -2.46 -3.56 -6.57
CA TYR A 179 -2.13 -4.99 -6.47
C TYR A 179 -3.37 -5.84 -6.12
N VAL A 180 -4.46 -5.67 -6.88
CA VAL A 180 -5.67 -6.49 -6.69
C VAL A 180 -5.42 -7.93 -7.18
N PRO A 181 -5.96 -8.95 -6.50
CA PRO A 181 -5.79 -10.35 -6.93
C PRO A 181 -6.43 -10.63 -8.29
N SER A 182 -7.63 -10.11 -8.49
CA SER A 182 -8.36 -10.07 -9.76
C SER A 182 -9.42 -8.97 -9.70
N VAL A 183 -9.91 -8.54 -10.85
CA VAL A 183 -11.00 -7.55 -10.91
C VAL A 183 -12.27 -8.11 -10.27
N ASP A 184 -12.63 -9.36 -10.56
CA ASP A 184 -13.84 -10.00 -10.03
C ASP A 184 -13.80 -10.10 -8.50
N GLU A 185 -12.67 -10.50 -7.93
CA GLU A 185 -12.48 -10.53 -6.48
C GLU A 185 -12.54 -9.13 -5.86
N ALA A 186 -11.91 -8.15 -6.48
CA ALA A 186 -11.92 -6.77 -6.02
C ALA A 186 -13.34 -6.16 -6.04
N LEU A 187 -14.15 -6.46 -7.05
CA LEU A 187 -15.55 -6.04 -7.13
C LEU A 187 -16.41 -6.67 -6.02
N ALA A 188 -16.08 -7.90 -5.59
CA ALA A 188 -16.78 -8.57 -4.49
C ALA A 188 -16.54 -7.91 -3.11
N TRP A 189 -15.58 -6.99 -2.95
CA TRP A 189 -15.38 -6.22 -1.72
C TRP A 189 -16.48 -5.17 -1.49
N ASN A 190 -17.31 -4.90 -2.52
CA ASN A 190 -18.45 -4.00 -2.47
C ASN A 190 -18.08 -2.57 -2.06
N ALA A 191 -16.99 -2.00 -2.54
CA ALA A 191 -16.71 -0.58 -2.41
C ALA A 191 -17.79 0.27 -3.08
N ASP A 192 -17.94 1.53 -2.65
CA ASP A 192 -18.89 2.44 -3.27
C ASP A 192 -18.52 2.77 -4.72
N PHE A 193 -17.22 2.79 -5.00
CA PHE A 193 -16.65 3.00 -6.32
C PHE A 193 -15.60 1.96 -6.66
N ASN A 194 -15.46 1.65 -7.96
CA ASN A 194 -14.40 0.79 -8.47
C ASN A 194 -13.73 1.51 -9.64
N TRP A 195 -12.52 1.99 -9.44
CA TRP A 195 -11.83 2.84 -10.39
C TRP A 195 -10.66 2.11 -11.07
N HIS A 196 -10.59 2.21 -12.39
CA HIS A 196 -9.51 1.64 -13.19
C HIS A 196 -8.28 2.53 -13.26
N SER A 197 -8.45 3.83 -12.95
CA SER A 197 -7.40 4.84 -12.99
C SER A 197 -7.59 5.87 -11.88
N PRO A 198 -6.52 6.46 -11.33
CA PRO A 198 -6.63 7.58 -10.41
C PRO A 198 -7.42 8.78 -10.96
N ILE A 199 -7.44 8.93 -12.29
CA ILE A 199 -8.19 10.02 -12.97
C ILE A 199 -9.70 9.87 -12.82
N ASP A 200 -10.22 8.66 -12.61
CA ASP A 200 -11.63 8.43 -12.36
C ASP A 200 -12.13 9.19 -11.11
N ALA A 201 -11.24 9.44 -10.14
CA ALA A 201 -11.53 10.24 -8.97
C ALA A 201 -11.91 11.71 -9.30
N PHE A 202 -11.48 12.25 -10.43
CA PHE A 202 -11.71 13.66 -10.79
C PHE A 202 -13.20 14.04 -10.90
N ASN A 203 -14.06 13.06 -11.17
CA ASN A 203 -15.50 13.26 -11.20
C ASN A 203 -16.14 13.39 -9.81
N HIS A 204 -15.35 13.18 -8.75
CA HIS A 204 -15.79 13.12 -7.35
C HIS A 204 -15.08 14.14 -6.43
N ILE A 205 -14.23 15.01 -6.98
CA ILE A 205 -13.44 16.02 -6.25
C ILE A 205 -13.73 17.45 -6.70
#